data_fca348fee6a2e78bfb227c1310067197
#
_entry.id   fca348fee6a2e78bfb227c1310067197
#
_cell.length_a   1.000
_cell.length_b   1.000
_cell.length_c   1.000
_cell.angle_alpha   90.00
_cell.angle_beta   90.00
_cell.angle_gamma   90.00
#
_symmetry.space_group_name_H-M   'P 1'
#
loop_
_entity.id
_entity.type
_entity.pdbx_description
1 polymer ?
#
loop_
_entity_poly.entity_id
_entity_poly.type
_entity_poly.pdbx_seq_one_letter_code
_entity_poly.pdbx_strand_id
1 'polypeptide(L)'
;MRIGIVCYASLGGSGVVATELAHALALRGHEVHLISSDEPFRWRAGVPGLSLERVAIPTYPLFREPQYLLALTNTIVRVSRERRLDLVHAHYAVPHATAAYLARQILTAEHDPAPVRMLTTLHGTDITLVGSDPSYARVVAFSIEQSDGVTAVSNSLRSDTIAALRISREVRVIPNFLDCAVYRRQSVPALRERLSAGGSRQVVVHASNFRPVKRVGAVVEIFSRIRERIPARLVLIGDGPEREDAERRIVEAGLQGAVEFAGERHDLVPWLSAADLFLLPSQQESFGLAALEAMACEVPVVASRVGGLPEIIDDGTTGYLCAPDDIAGMAERGIAVLADADLHERIGRAAAAQVSERFCADLVVPKYEQYYRELLG
;
A
#
# COMPACT_ATOMS: atom_id res chain seq x y z
N MET A 1 15.95 13.22 14.78
CA MET A 1 16.00 11.81 15.20
C MET A 1 16.73 11.02 14.14
N ARG A 2 17.43 9.94 14.52
CA ARG A 2 18.11 9.00 13.63
C ARG A 2 17.27 7.73 13.59
N ILE A 3 16.65 7.47 12.45
CA ILE A 3 15.58 6.48 12.32
C ILE A 3 16.01 5.41 11.30
N GLY A 4 16.01 4.15 11.72
CA GLY A 4 16.11 3.02 10.80
C GLY A 4 14.70 2.58 10.37
N ILE A 5 14.39 2.60 9.08
CA ILE A 5 13.12 2.06 8.55
C ILE A 5 13.41 0.75 7.82
N VAL A 6 12.73 -0.32 8.24
CA VAL A 6 12.92 -1.67 7.67
C VAL A 6 11.71 -2.03 6.83
N CYS A 7 11.91 -2.35 5.55
CA CYS A 7 10.83 -2.74 4.64
C CYS A 7 11.27 -3.73 3.57
N TYR A 8 10.29 -4.35 2.91
CA TYR A 8 10.53 -5.05 1.65
C TYR A 8 10.68 -4.07 0.49
N ALA A 9 11.53 -4.41 -0.47
CA ALA A 9 11.67 -3.71 -1.74
C ALA A 9 10.52 -4.03 -2.74
N SER A 10 9.32 -4.34 -2.22
CA SER A 10 8.22 -4.85 -3.03
C SER A 10 7.43 -3.74 -3.71
N LEU A 11 6.83 -4.05 -4.87
CA LEU A 11 5.79 -3.27 -5.55
C LEU A 11 4.48 -3.15 -4.75
N GLY A 12 4.37 -3.85 -3.62
CA GLY A 12 3.20 -3.84 -2.75
C GLY A 12 3.10 -2.55 -1.92
N GLY A 13 1.89 -2.22 -1.47
CA GLY A 13 1.58 -0.99 -0.74
C GLY A 13 2.46 -0.72 0.48
N SER A 14 2.91 -1.75 1.21
CA SER A 14 3.76 -1.59 2.39
C SER A 14 5.16 -1.05 2.09
N GLY A 15 5.82 -1.56 1.03
CA GLY A 15 7.13 -1.07 0.60
C GLY A 15 7.04 0.37 0.10
N VAL A 16 5.99 0.69 -0.64
CA VAL A 16 5.68 2.05 -1.09
C VAL A 16 5.51 3.01 0.10
N VAL A 17 4.66 2.65 1.06
CA VAL A 17 4.40 3.49 2.24
C VAL A 17 5.64 3.70 3.08
N ALA A 18 6.44 2.64 3.31
CA ALA A 18 7.69 2.75 4.06
C ALA A 18 8.69 3.70 3.38
N THR A 19 8.81 3.59 2.05
CA THR A 19 9.71 4.43 1.26
C THR A 19 9.25 5.89 1.25
N GLU A 20 7.97 6.15 1.03
CA GLU A 20 7.41 7.51 1.09
C GLU A 20 7.52 8.12 2.50
N LEU A 21 7.35 7.31 3.56
CA LEU A 21 7.57 7.75 4.94
C LEU A 21 9.04 8.13 5.17
N ALA A 22 9.98 7.33 4.67
CA ALA A 22 11.40 7.63 4.77
C ALA A 22 11.76 8.95 4.09
N HIS A 23 11.25 9.19 2.88
CA HIS A 23 11.43 10.46 2.16
C HIS A 23 10.82 11.63 2.93
N ALA A 24 9.58 11.51 3.37
CA ALA A 24 8.89 12.59 4.08
C ALA A 24 9.59 12.96 5.39
N LEU A 25 10.06 11.98 6.16
CA LEU A 25 10.80 12.21 7.40
C LEU A 25 12.17 12.88 7.13
N ALA A 26 12.90 12.45 6.10
CA ALA A 26 14.17 13.06 5.73
C ALA A 26 14.00 14.53 5.30
N LEU A 27 12.98 14.84 4.48
CA LEU A 27 12.64 16.22 4.10
C LEU A 27 12.24 17.09 5.29
N ARG A 28 11.79 16.49 6.39
CA ARG A 28 11.46 17.15 7.66
C ARG A 28 12.66 17.27 8.62
N GLY A 29 13.88 16.95 8.15
CA GLY A 29 15.12 17.13 8.87
C GLY A 29 15.52 15.98 9.79
N HIS A 30 14.93 14.79 9.62
CA HIS A 30 15.42 13.58 10.29
C HIS A 30 16.54 12.91 9.48
N GLU A 31 17.43 12.20 10.16
CA GLU A 31 18.38 11.30 9.53
C GLU A 31 17.74 9.92 9.43
N VAL A 32 17.50 9.45 8.21
CA VAL A 32 16.73 8.23 7.94
C VAL A 32 17.57 7.22 7.16
N HIS A 33 17.64 6.01 7.67
CA HIS A 33 18.33 4.87 7.08
C HIS A 33 17.31 3.82 6.66
N LEU A 34 17.02 3.75 5.34
CA LEU A 34 16.10 2.74 4.81
C LEU A 34 16.84 1.43 4.63
N ILE A 35 16.41 0.38 5.35
CA ILE A 35 17.05 -0.95 5.38
C ILE A 35 16.20 -1.91 4.57
N SER A 36 16.74 -2.41 3.45
CA SER A 36 16.03 -3.29 2.52
C SER A 36 17.00 -4.22 1.78
N SER A 37 16.52 -5.37 1.26
CA SER A 37 17.34 -6.26 0.44
C SER A 37 17.76 -5.64 -0.89
N ASP A 38 16.85 -4.91 -1.49
CA ASP A 38 17.01 -4.28 -2.79
C ASP A 38 16.55 -2.82 -2.75
N GLU A 39 16.73 -2.12 -3.86
CA GLU A 39 16.22 -0.77 -4.02
C GLU A 39 14.69 -0.79 -4.06
N PRO A 40 14.02 -0.08 -3.12
CA PRO A 40 12.56 -0.06 -3.09
C PRO A 40 11.95 0.63 -4.31
N PHE A 41 10.75 0.21 -4.67
CA PHE A 41 10.05 0.61 -5.89
C PHE A 41 9.94 2.13 -6.11
N ARG A 42 9.78 2.94 -5.05
CA ARG A 42 9.68 4.41 -5.13
C ARG A 42 10.91 5.10 -4.53
N TRP A 43 12.04 4.44 -4.52
CA TRP A 43 13.28 5.04 -4.05
C TRP A 43 13.68 6.25 -4.91
N ARG A 44 14.04 7.33 -4.24
CA ARG A 44 14.61 8.55 -4.85
C ARG A 44 15.97 8.82 -4.23
N ALA A 45 17.00 8.71 -5.03
CA ALA A 45 18.36 9.00 -4.59
C ALA A 45 18.59 10.51 -4.40
N GLY A 46 19.57 10.87 -3.56
CA GLY A 46 20.00 12.25 -3.39
C GLY A 46 19.14 13.10 -2.46
N VAL A 47 18.20 12.51 -1.74
CA VAL A 47 17.43 13.22 -0.69
C VAL A 47 18.36 13.44 0.53
N PRO A 48 18.58 14.70 0.97
CA PRO A 48 19.41 14.98 2.13
C PRO A 48 18.89 14.27 3.39
N GLY A 49 19.79 13.68 4.17
CA GLY A 49 19.42 12.95 5.38
C GLY A 49 18.84 11.55 5.16
N LEU A 50 18.72 11.08 3.90
CA LEU A 50 18.24 9.74 3.58
C LEU A 50 19.32 8.86 2.98
N SER A 51 19.50 7.65 3.51
CA SER A 51 20.38 6.62 2.96
C SER A 51 19.69 5.28 2.78
N LEU A 52 20.15 4.48 1.81
CA LEU A 52 19.73 3.10 1.62
C LEU A 52 20.83 2.16 2.15
N GLU A 53 20.47 1.34 3.13
CA GLU A 53 21.32 0.31 3.73
C GLU A 53 20.88 -1.05 3.21
N ARG A 54 21.67 -1.64 2.31
CA ARG A 54 21.32 -2.92 1.70
C ARG A 54 21.61 -4.10 2.62
N VAL A 55 20.65 -5.03 2.70
CA VAL A 55 20.80 -6.30 3.40
C VAL A 55 21.46 -7.30 2.45
N ALA A 56 22.73 -7.59 2.68
CA ALA A 56 23.44 -8.63 1.93
C ALA A 56 23.05 -10.00 2.47
N ILE A 57 22.41 -10.83 1.64
CA ILE A 57 22.01 -12.19 2.01
C ILE A 57 23.03 -13.17 1.44
N PRO A 58 23.95 -13.72 2.26
CA PRO A 58 24.92 -14.67 1.78
C PRO A 58 24.24 -16.00 1.42
N THR A 59 24.63 -16.58 0.30
CA THR A 59 24.29 -17.97 -0.03
C THR A 59 25.30 -18.91 0.65
N TYR A 60 24.80 -19.84 1.44
CA TYR A 60 25.62 -20.87 2.07
C TYR A 60 25.09 -22.25 1.70
N PRO A 61 25.92 -23.16 1.16
CA PRO A 61 25.46 -24.43 0.59
C PRO A 61 24.68 -25.35 1.55
N LEU A 62 24.90 -25.22 2.85
CA LEU A 62 24.19 -26.01 3.86
C LEU A 62 22.81 -25.46 4.23
N PHE A 63 22.50 -24.22 3.87
CA PHE A 63 21.17 -23.64 4.07
C PHE A 63 20.31 -23.91 2.84
N ARG A 64 19.18 -24.58 3.01
CA ARG A 64 18.23 -24.83 1.94
C ARG A 64 17.56 -23.54 1.44
N GLU A 65 17.35 -22.60 2.37
CA GLU A 65 16.68 -21.31 2.11
C GLU A 65 17.59 -20.14 2.46
N PRO A 66 17.49 -19.02 1.75
CA PRO A 66 18.22 -17.80 2.10
C PRO A 66 17.90 -17.33 3.53
N GLN A 67 18.93 -17.03 4.31
CA GLN A 67 18.78 -16.65 5.72
C GLN A 67 18.52 -15.13 5.87
N TYR A 68 17.43 -14.65 5.25
CA TYR A 68 17.09 -13.21 5.23
C TYR A 68 16.97 -12.63 6.65
N LEU A 69 16.26 -13.33 7.56
CA LEU A 69 16.07 -12.85 8.94
C LEU A 69 17.39 -12.58 9.66
N LEU A 70 18.35 -13.50 9.54
CA LEU A 70 19.66 -13.37 10.19
C LEU A 70 20.49 -12.24 9.57
N ALA A 71 20.51 -12.16 8.24
CA ALA A 71 21.20 -11.09 7.53
C ALA A 71 20.61 -9.70 7.85
N LEU A 72 19.29 -9.60 7.91
CA LEU A 72 18.59 -8.39 8.31
C LEU A 72 18.90 -8.01 9.76
N THR A 73 18.85 -8.96 10.69
CA THR A 73 19.20 -8.74 12.09
C THR A 73 20.61 -8.15 12.21
N ASN A 74 21.60 -8.77 11.57
CA ASN A 74 22.97 -8.28 11.59
C ASN A 74 23.12 -6.90 10.96
N THR A 75 22.39 -6.61 9.86
CA THR A 75 22.38 -5.29 9.23
C THR A 75 21.80 -4.25 10.18
N ILE A 76 20.71 -4.54 10.88
CA ILE A 76 20.12 -3.62 11.87
C ILE A 76 21.12 -3.34 13.02
N VAL A 77 21.82 -4.36 13.54
CA VAL A 77 22.87 -4.19 14.57
C VAL A 77 23.95 -3.25 14.07
N ARG A 78 24.50 -3.51 12.88
CA ARG A 78 25.56 -2.70 12.27
C ARG A 78 25.11 -1.23 12.10
N VAL A 79 23.97 -1.02 11.45
CA VAL A 79 23.44 0.32 11.18
C VAL A 79 23.11 1.06 12.48
N SER A 80 22.53 0.37 13.47
CA SER A 80 22.24 0.96 14.79
C SER A 80 23.50 1.52 15.45
N ARG A 81 24.61 0.82 15.38
CA ARG A 81 25.90 1.27 15.94
C ARG A 81 26.55 2.38 15.13
N GLU A 82 26.71 2.16 13.83
CA GLU A 82 27.39 3.12 12.94
C GLU A 82 26.68 4.46 12.89
N ARG A 83 25.34 4.44 12.86
CA ARG A 83 24.48 5.62 12.74
C ARG A 83 23.88 6.08 14.07
N ARG A 84 24.10 5.33 15.16
CA ARG A 84 23.54 5.63 16.50
C ARG A 84 22.03 5.85 16.42
N LEU A 85 21.30 4.86 15.89
CA LEU A 85 19.85 4.96 15.72
C LEU A 85 19.15 5.22 17.05
N ASP A 86 18.21 6.13 17.06
CA ASP A 86 17.30 6.38 18.20
C ASP A 86 16.16 5.35 18.18
N LEU A 87 15.70 4.97 16.97
CA LEU A 87 14.54 4.11 16.76
C LEU A 87 14.71 3.24 15.50
N VAL A 88 14.19 2.01 15.55
CA VAL A 88 13.96 1.15 14.38
C VAL A 88 12.45 1.02 14.15
N HIS A 89 12.00 1.42 12.98
CA HIS A 89 10.61 1.29 12.55
C HIS A 89 10.49 0.13 11.54
N ALA A 90 9.91 -0.97 11.99
CA ALA A 90 9.69 -2.16 11.17
C ALA A 90 8.33 -2.09 10.47
N HIS A 91 8.31 -2.20 9.15
CA HIS A 91 7.09 -2.42 8.40
C HIS A 91 6.89 -3.92 8.22
N TYR A 92 5.90 -4.50 8.89
CA TYR A 92 5.55 -5.90 9.15
C TYR A 92 6.08 -6.47 10.48
N ALA A 93 5.23 -7.26 11.14
CA ALA A 93 5.60 -8.01 12.34
C ALA A 93 6.67 -9.06 12.05
N VAL A 94 6.51 -9.82 10.96
CA VAL A 94 7.47 -10.87 10.52
C VAL A 94 7.83 -10.62 9.07
N PRO A 95 9.10 -10.65 8.70
CA PRO A 95 10.28 -10.92 9.55
C PRO A 95 10.87 -9.65 10.20
N HIS A 96 10.37 -8.45 9.88
CA HIS A 96 11.06 -7.19 10.16
C HIS A 96 11.10 -6.84 11.65
N ALA A 97 9.95 -6.88 12.36
CA ALA A 97 9.97 -6.64 13.80
C ALA A 97 10.68 -7.76 14.56
N THR A 98 10.59 -9.02 14.09
CA THR A 98 11.38 -10.13 14.65
C THR A 98 12.87 -9.84 14.54
N ALA A 99 13.35 -9.40 13.38
CA ALA A 99 14.76 -9.03 13.16
C ALA A 99 15.19 -7.85 14.06
N ALA A 100 14.34 -6.84 14.17
CA ALA A 100 14.61 -5.68 15.03
C ALA A 100 14.67 -6.08 16.52
N TYR A 101 13.78 -6.99 16.96
CA TYR A 101 13.84 -7.56 18.32
C TYR A 101 15.16 -8.29 18.57
N LEU A 102 15.57 -9.19 17.66
CA LEU A 102 16.84 -9.91 17.80
C LEU A 102 18.02 -8.96 17.80
N ALA A 103 18.03 -7.94 16.94
CA ALA A 103 19.06 -6.91 16.90
C ALA A 103 19.17 -6.17 18.24
N ARG A 104 18.02 -5.77 18.83
CA ARG A 104 17.98 -5.15 20.16
C ARG A 104 18.54 -6.07 21.25
N GLN A 105 18.23 -7.37 21.22
CA GLN A 105 18.79 -8.33 22.19
C GLN A 105 20.32 -8.44 22.05
N ILE A 106 20.86 -8.48 20.84
CA ILE A 106 22.31 -8.49 20.60
C ILE A 106 22.96 -7.22 21.13
N LEU A 107 22.43 -6.06 20.79
CA LEU A 107 22.94 -4.75 21.26
C LEU A 107 22.93 -4.68 22.79
N THR A 108 21.87 -5.15 23.44
CA THR A 108 21.77 -5.21 24.91
C THR A 108 22.80 -6.15 25.52
N ALA A 109 22.99 -7.34 24.97
CA ALA A 109 23.95 -8.32 25.44
C ALA A 109 25.41 -7.83 25.29
N GLU A 110 25.67 -7.01 24.31
CA GLU A 110 26.97 -6.40 24.07
C GLU A 110 27.18 -5.05 24.80
N HIS A 111 26.25 -4.72 25.73
CA HIS A 111 26.31 -3.54 26.61
C HIS A 111 26.29 -2.20 25.82
N ASP A 112 25.60 -2.16 24.69
CA ASP A 112 25.38 -0.90 23.97
C ASP A 112 24.66 0.10 24.89
N PRO A 113 25.16 1.32 25.09
CA PRO A 113 24.61 2.27 26.06
C PRO A 113 23.21 2.78 25.75
N ALA A 114 22.74 2.61 24.50
CA ALA A 114 21.42 3.11 24.07
C ALA A 114 20.63 2.01 23.36
N PRO A 115 19.79 1.23 24.09
CA PRO A 115 18.92 0.25 23.44
C PRO A 115 17.95 0.96 22.48
N VAL A 116 17.97 0.54 21.22
CA VAL A 116 17.14 1.11 20.15
C VAL A 116 15.66 0.81 20.43
N ARG A 117 14.81 1.83 20.39
CA ARG A 117 13.36 1.67 20.46
C ARG A 117 12.83 1.03 19.19
N MET A 118 11.72 0.31 19.32
CA MET A 118 11.11 -0.43 18.21
C MET A 118 9.67 0.00 18.00
N LEU A 119 9.35 0.48 16.80
CA LEU A 119 7.98 0.65 16.33
C LEU A 119 7.68 -0.37 15.23
N THR A 120 6.49 -0.95 15.24
CA THR A 120 6.03 -1.85 14.18
C THR A 120 4.76 -1.32 13.54
N THR A 121 4.75 -1.17 12.21
CA THR A 121 3.53 -0.88 11.45
C THR A 121 3.04 -2.15 10.76
N LEU A 122 1.76 -2.48 11.03
CA LEU A 122 1.06 -3.61 10.44
C LEU A 122 0.38 -3.18 9.14
N HIS A 123 0.52 -4.01 8.09
CA HIS A 123 -0.01 -3.71 6.75
C HIS A 123 -1.10 -4.66 6.26
N GLY A 124 -1.41 -5.71 7.02
CA GLY A 124 -2.49 -6.66 6.76
C GLY A 124 -2.02 -8.04 6.33
N THR A 125 -1.12 -8.17 5.36
CA THR A 125 -0.60 -9.49 4.92
C THR A 125 0.05 -10.24 6.09
N ASP A 126 0.72 -9.56 6.98
CA ASP A 126 1.31 -10.08 8.21
C ASP A 126 0.27 -10.62 9.20
N ILE A 127 -0.99 -10.19 9.10
CA ILE A 127 -2.09 -10.61 9.96
C ILE A 127 -3.00 -11.62 9.25
N THR A 128 -3.48 -11.27 8.07
CA THR A 128 -4.52 -12.04 7.36
C THR A 128 -4.00 -13.28 6.63
N LEU A 129 -2.72 -13.32 6.26
CA LEU A 129 -2.08 -14.47 5.62
C LEU A 129 -1.09 -15.15 6.56
N VAL A 130 -0.09 -14.43 7.03
CA VAL A 130 0.97 -15.00 7.87
C VAL A 130 0.47 -15.25 9.30
N GLY A 131 -0.19 -14.28 9.91
CA GLY A 131 -0.69 -14.39 11.28
C GLY A 131 -1.87 -15.35 11.44
N SER A 132 -2.60 -15.66 10.36
CA SER A 132 -3.67 -16.68 10.38
C SER A 132 -3.16 -18.11 10.26
N ASP A 133 -1.91 -18.32 9.82
CA ASP A 133 -1.30 -19.63 9.74
C ASP A 133 -0.76 -20.03 11.14
N PRO A 134 -1.19 -21.19 11.70
CA PRO A 134 -0.75 -21.66 13.01
C PRO A 134 0.78 -21.78 13.16
N SER A 135 1.50 -21.98 12.04
CA SER A 135 2.97 -22.09 12.04
C SER A 135 3.66 -20.75 12.37
N TYR A 136 3.02 -19.64 12.07
CA TYR A 136 3.58 -18.30 12.23
C TYR A 136 2.90 -17.46 13.32
N ALA A 137 1.64 -17.74 13.65
CA ALA A 137 0.81 -16.92 14.53
C ALA A 137 1.49 -16.54 15.86
N ARG A 138 2.18 -17.49 16.49
CA ARG A 138 2.90 -17.25 17.76
C ARG A 138 4.07 -16.29 17.61
N VAL A 139 4.82 -16.39 16.52
CA VAL A 139 5.96 -15.50 16.25
C VAL A 139 5.47 -14.10 15.89
N VAL A 140 4.39 -14.01 15.12
CA VAL A 140 3.75 -12.72 14.77
C VAL A 140 3.26 -12.02 16.04
N ALA A 141 2.48 -12.71 16.89
CA ALA A 141 2.00 -12.15 18.15
C ALA A 141 3.16 -11.73 19.08
N PHE A 142 4.17 -12.58 19.22
CA PHE A 142 5.38 -12.28 20.00
C PHE A 142 6.08 -11.02 19.49
N SER A 143 6.31 -10.90 18.18
CA SER A 143 7.03 -9.77 17.60
C SER A 143 6.27 -8.45 17.81
N ILE A 144 4.92 -8.50 17.75
CA ILE A 144 4.05 -7.37 18.07
C ILE A 144 4.18 -6.99 19.55
N GLU A 145 4.07 -7.95 20.46
CA GLU A 145 4.14 -7.73 21.92
C GLU A 145 5.51 -7.18 22.37
N GLN A 146 6.60 -7.53 21.66
CA GLN A 146 7.94 -7.06 21.99
C GLN A 146 8.27 -5.67 21.42
N SER A 147 7.42 -5.09 20.57
CA SER A 147 7.59 -3.73 20.07
C SER A 147 7.27 -2.70 21.16
N ASP A 148 8.02 -1.60 21.23
CA ASP A 148 7.72 -0.50 22.17
C ASP A 148 6.43 0.22 21.75
N GLY A 149 6.18 0.31 20.43
CA GLY A 149 4.95 0.82 19.85
C GLY A 149 4.48 -0.02 18.66
N VAL A 150 3.18 0.00 18.42
CA VAL A 150 2.57 -0.70 17.29
C VAL A 150 1.55 0.21 16.61
N THR A 151 1.56 0.22 15.27
CA THR A 151 0.54 0.91 14.49
C THR A 151 -0.12 -0.03 13.48
N ALA A 152 -1.36 0.27 13.14
CA ALA A 152 -2.09 -0.33 12.03
C ALA A 152 -2.56 0.77 11.07
N VAL A 153 -2.67 0.42 9.79
CA VAL A 153 -3.04 1.39 8.74
C VAL A 153 -4.53 1.71 8.69
N SER A 154 -5.36 0.97 9.44
CA SER A 154 -6.81 1.19 9.55
C SER A 154 -7.36 0.63 10.86
N ASN A 155 -8.55 1.09 11.25
CA ASN A 155 -9.28 0.54 12.40
C ASN A 155 -9.70 -0.91 12.16
N SER A 156 -10.08 -1.24 10.92
CA SER A 156 -10.38 -2.61 10.52
C SER A 156 -9.20 -3.53 10.79
N LEU A 157 -8.01 -3.19 10.29
CA LEU A 157 -6.81 -4.00 10.51
C LEU A 157 -6.44 -4.13 11.99
N ARG A 158 -6.57 -3.04 12.76
CA ARG A 158 -6.38 -3.08 14.22
C ARG A 158 -7.30 -4.10 14.87
N SER A 159 -8.59 -4.06 14.54
CA SER A 159 -9.60 -4.96 15.11
C SER A 159 -9.32 -6.42 14.73
N ASP A 160 -8.99 -6.67 13.45
CA ASP A 160 -8.65 -7.99 12.95
C ASP A 160 -7.40 -8.56 13.65
N THR A 161 -6.38 -7.70 13.87
CA THR A 161 -5.14 -8.07 14.56
C THR A 161 -5.42 -8.52 16.00
N ILE A 162 -6.18 -7.72 16.75
CA ILE A 162 -6.52 -8.03 18.16
C ILE A 162 -7.33 -9.32 18.23
N ALA A 163 -8.32 -9.48 17.34
CA ALA A 163 -9.17 -10.67 17.31
C ALA A 163 -8.41 -11.95 16.95
N ALA A 164 -7.52 -11.89 15.94
CA ALA A 164 -6.79 -13.05 15.44
C ALA A 164 -5.66 -13.48 16.38
N LEU A 165 -4.88 -12.54 16.91
CA LEU A 165 -3.64 -12.83 17.63
C LEU A 165 -3.77 -12.72 19.16
N ARG A 166 -4.87 -12.18 19.67
CA ARG A 166 -5.15 -12.00 21.12
C ARG A 166 -4.01 -11.25 21.83
N ILE A 167 -3.45 -10.25 21.17
CA ILE A 167 -2.40 -9.41 21.73
C ILE A 167 -2.94 -8.44 22.79
N SER A 168 -2.09 -8.08 23.76
CA SER A 168 -2.39 -7.10 24.79
C SER A 168 -1.82 -5.71 24.49
N ARG A 169 -0.84 -5.65 23.58
CA ARG A 169 -0.19 -4.41 23.17
C ARG A 169 -1.20 -3.47 22.52
N GLU A 170 -1.20 -2.21 22.93
CA GLU A 170 -1.98 -1.17 22.26
C GLU A 170 -1.54 -1.03 20.78
N VAL A 171 -2.51 -1.01 19.87
CA VAL A 171 -2.29 -0.76 18.45
C VAL A 171 -2.90 0.59 18.10
N ARG A 172 -2.05 1.57 17.81
CA ARG A 172 -2.48 2.91 17.37
C ARG A 172 -2.81 2.90 15.88
N VAL A 173 -3.86 3.60 15.47
CA VAL A 173 -4.16 3.72 14.04
C VAL A 173 -3.50 4.98 13.47
N ILE A 174 -2.60 4.79 12.50
CA ILE A 174 -2.05 5.84 11.67
C ILE A 174 -2.27 5.42 10.22
N PRO A 175 -3.14 6.12 9.46
CA PRO A 175 -3.48 5.72 8.11
C PRO A 175 -2.28 5.86 7.16
N ASN A 176 -2.32 5.16 6.04
CA ASN A 176 -1.43 5.47 4.92
C ASN A 176 -1.73 6.86 4.37
N PHE A 177 -0.80 7.40 3.63
CA PHE A 177 -0.85 8.77 3.13
C PHE A 177 -0.29 8.87 1.71
N LEU A 178 -0.50 10.01 1.09
CA LEU A 178 0.06 10.38 -0.20
C LEU A 178 0.82 11.71 -0.11
N ASP A 179 1.78 11.89 -0.98
CA ASP A 179 2.30 13.23 -1.30
C ASP A 179 1.26 13.93 -2.20
N CYS A 180 0.45 14.80 -1.61
CA CYS A 180 -0.61 15.50 -2.34
C CYS A 180 -0.09 16.54 -3.34
N ALA A 181 1.18 16.90 -3.30
CA ALA A 181 1.80 17.70 -4.35
C ALA A 181 2.03 16.89 -5.63
N VAL A 182 2.29 15.59 -5.48
CA VAL A 182 2.48 14.63 -6.57
C VAL A 182 1.15 14.04 -7.03
N TYR A 183 0.36 13.50 -6.09
CA TYR A 183 -0.92 12.84 -6.36
C TYR A 183 -2.03 13.87 -6.47
N ARG A 184 -2.23 14.34 -7.68
CA ARG A 184 -3.32 15.24 -8.10
C ARG A 184 -3.57 15.06 -9.59
N ARG A 185 -4.76 15.42 -10.03
CA ARG A 185 -5.10 15.38 -11.46
C ARG A 185 -4.15 16.26 -12.27
N GLN A 186 -3.59 15.69 -13.32
CA GLN A 186 -2.66 16.37 -14.24
C GLN A 186 -3.22 16.38 -15.66
N SER A 187 -2.79 17.35 -16.47
CA SER A 187 -3.12 17.37 -17.91
C SER A 187 -2.24 16.34 -18.64
N VAL A 188 -2.87 15.33 -19.23
CA VAL A 188 -2.20 14.24 -19.97
C VAL A 188 -2.86 14.01 -21.34
N PRO A 189 -2.95 15.05 -22.20
CA PRO A 189 -3.81 15.02 -23.40
C PRO A 189 -3.45 13.88 -24.37
N ALA A 190 -2.17 13.63 -24.62
CA ALA A 190 -1.73 12.56 -25.53
C ALA A 190 -2.11 11.16 -25.03
N LEU A 191 -1.93 10.89 -23.71
CA LEU A 191 -2.32 9.61 -23.12
C LEU A 191 -3.85 9.47 -23.12
N ARG A 192 -4.57 10.52 -22.75
CA ARG A 192 -6.03 10.55 -22.74
C ARG A 192 -6.60 10.30 -24.13
N GLU A 193 -6.10 10.97 -25.16
CA GLU A 193 -6.52 10.79 -26.55
C GLU A 193 -6.31 9.34 -27.02
N ARG A 194 -5.14 8.78 -26.75
CA ARG A 194 -4.82 7.39 -27.08
C ARG A 194 -5.76 6.40 -26.39
N LEU A 195 -6.00 6.55 -25.10
CA LEU A 195 -6.83 5.62 -24.33
C LEU A 195 -8.31 5.77 -24.64
N SER A 196 -8.80 6.99 -24.83
CA SER A 196 -10.21 7.28 -25.15
C SER A 196 -10.56 7.16 -26.63
N ALA A 197 -9.59 6.82 -27.48
CA ALA A 197 -9.77 6.83 -28.94
C ALA A 197 -10.35 8.17 -29.46
N GLY A 198 -9.69 9.28 -29.12
CA GLY A 198 -10.13 10.63 -29.51
C GLY A 198 -11.38 11.10 -28.77
N GLY A 199 -11.62 10.63 -27.56
CA GLY A 199 -12.79 11.01 -26.73
C GLY A 199 -14.05 10.17 -26.97
N SER A 200 -14.00 9.19 -27.87
CA SER A 200 -15.16 8.33 -28.19
C SER A 200 -15.44 7.24 -27.15
N ARG A 201 -14.54 7.01 -26.19
CA ARG A 201 -14.63 5.94 -25.18
C ARG A 201 -14.27 6.47 -23.78
N GLN A 202 -14.97 5.96 -22.78
CA GLN A 202 -14.59 6.14 -21.38
C GLN A 202 -13.40 5.25 -21.00
N VAL A 203 -12.58 5.69 -20.06
CA VAL A 203 -11.38 4.96 -19.61
C VAL A 203 -11.61 4.44 -18.19
N VAL A 204 -11.70 3.13 -18.06
CA VAL A 204 -11.82 2.43 -16.78
C VAL A 204 -10.44 1.89 -16.41
N VAL A 205 -10.01 2.08 -15.16
CA VAL A 205 -8.69 1.67 -14.69
C VAL A 205 -8.80 0.74 -13.47
N HIS A 206 -7.94 -0.25 -13.43
CA HIS A 206 -7.62 -1.02 -12.24
C HIS A 206 -6.11 -1.08 -12.06
N ALA A 207 -5.61 -0.92 -10.83
CA ALA A 207 -4.19 -1.03 -10.52
C ALA A 207 -3.97 -1.92 -9.30
N SER A 208 -3.19 -3.00 -9.44
CA SER A 208 -2.84 -3.90 -8.36
C SER A 208 -1.67 -4.84 -8.74
N ASN A 209 -1.24 -5.67 -7.79
CA ASN A 209 -0.26 -6.73 -8.00
C ASN A 209 -0.92 -8.08 -8.41
N PHE A 210 -2.06 -8.07 -9.00
CA PHE A 210 -2.84 -9.20 -9.54
C PHE A 210 -2.83 -10.48 -8.67
N ARG A 211 -2.85 -10.30 -7.34
CA ARG A 211 -3.01 -11.41 -6.40
C ARG A 211 -4.48 -11.84 -6.32
N PRO A 212 -4.81 -13.08 -5.95
CA PRO A 212 -6.18 -13.58 -5.88
C PRO A 212 -7.14 -12.68 -5.07
N VAL A 213 -6.67 -12.08 -3.98
CA VAL A 213 -7.47 -11.14 -3.17
C VAL A 213 -7.88 -9.87 -3.92
N LYS A 214 -7.22 -9.54 -5.05
CA LYS A 214 -7.56 -8.36 -5.89
C LYS A 214 -8.64 -8.64 -6.92
N ARG A 215 -8.91 -9.92 -7.19
CA ARG A 215 -10.02 -10.38 -8.05
C ARG A 215 -10.03 -9.71 -9.42
N VAL A 216 -8.91 -9.77 -10.13
CA VAL A 216 -8.79 -9.13 -11.47
C VAL A 216 -9.82 -9.70 -12.45
N GLY A 217 -10.19 -10.99 -12.31
CA GLY A 217 -11.28 -11.60 -13.06
C GLY A 217 -12.64 -10.91 -12.83
N ALA A 218 -12.93 -10.45 -11.61
CA ALA A 218 -14.13 -9.67 -11.32
C ALA A 218 -14.07 -8.27 -11.95
N VAL A 219 -12.90 -7.66 -12.05
CA VAL A 219 -12.72 -6.38 -12.79
C VAL A 219 -13.14 -6.55 -14.25
N VAL A 220 -12.71 -7.65 -14.89
CA VAL A 220 -13.08 -7.96 -16.28
C VAL A 220 -14.59 -8.16 -16.41
N GLU A 221 -15.22 -8.87 -15.49
CA GLU A 221 -16.67 -9.11 -15.50
C GLU A 221 -17.47 -7.81 -15.30
N ILE A 222 -17.10 -6.97 -14.33
CA ILE A 222 -17.71 -5.65 -14.11
C ILE A 222 -17.58 -4.80 -15.38
N PHE A 223 -16.38 -4.76 -15.95
CA PHE A 223 -16.09 -4.00 -17.17
C PHE A 223 -16.90 -4.50 -18.36
N SER A 224 -17.08 -5.82 -18.53
CA SER A 224 -17.91 -6.41 -19.59
C SER A 224 -19.33 -5.82 -19.53
N ARG A 225 -19.95 -5.80 -18.35
CA ARG A 225 -21.30 -5.25 -18.13
C ARG A 225 -21.36 -3.73 -18.36
N ILE A 226 -20.34 -2.99 -17.97
CA ILE A 226 -20.25 -1.54 -18.28
C ILE A 226 -20.23 -1.33 -19.79
N ARG A 227 -19.41 -2.11 -20.50
CA ARG A 227 -19.21 -1.94 -21.93
C ARG A 227 -20.42 -2.30 -22.80
N GLU A 228 -21.33 -3.12 -22.30
CA GLU A 228 -22.63 -3.37 -22.96
C GLU A 228 -23.48 -2.11 -23.11
N ARG A 229 -23.27 -1.12 -22.23
CA ARG A 229 -24.10 0.11 -22.17
C ARG A 229 -23.34 1.38 -22.49
N ILE A 230 -22.01 1.40 -22.28
CA ILE A 230 -21.18 2.59 -22.48
C ILE A 230 -19.91 2.20 -23.27
N PRO A 231 -19.60 2.89 -24.38
CA PRO A 231 -18.33 2.69 -25.06
C PRO A 231 -17.15 2.97 -24.10
N ALA A 232 -16.39 1.93 -23.73
CA ALA A 232 -15.33 2.05 -22.75
C ALA A 232 -14.10 1.20 -23.11
N ARG A 233 -12.94 1.57 -22.55
CA ARG A 233 -11.70 0.80 -22.54
C ARG A 233 -11.30 0.52 -21.09
N LEU A 234 -10.83 -0.70 -20.82
CA LEU A 234 -10.23 -1.06 -19.55
C LEU A 234 -8.71 -1.02 -19.67
N VAL A 235 -8.06 -0.42 -18.68
CA VAL A 235 -6.61 -0.46 -18.50
C VAL A 235 -6.29 -1.18 -17.20
N LEU A 236 -5.57 -2.29 -17.31
CA LEU A 236 -5.08 -3.10 -16.19
C LEU A 236 -3.62 -2.76 -15.94
N ILE A 237 -3.32 -2.14 -14.79
CA ILE A 237 -1.98 -1.70 -14.40
C ILE A 237 -1.45 -2.62 -13.31
N GLY A 238 -0.27 -3.18 -13.55
CA GLY A 238 0.40 -4.13 -12.68
C GLY A 238 0.58 -5.48 -13.33
N ASP A 239 1.02 -6.44 -12.53
CA ASP A 239 1.26 -7.82 -12.93
C ASP A 239 1.10 -8.75 -11.72
N GLY A 240 1.02 -10.07 -11.96
CA GLY A 240 0.93 -11.05 -10.89
C GLY A 240 0.20 -12.33 -11.28
N PRO A 241 -0.06 -13.22 -10.28
CA PRO A 241 -0.55 -14.59 -10.52
C PRO A 241 -1.88 -14.67 -11.28
N GLU A 242 -2.76 -13.67 -11.13
CA GLU A 242 -4.09 -13.65 -11.76
C GLU A 242 -4.07 -13.14 -13.23
N ARG A 243 -2.90 -12.80 -13.77
CA ARG A 243 -2.80 -12.25 -15.13
C ARG A 243 -3.31 -13.20 -16.21
N GLU A 244 -2.86 -14.45 -16.20
CA GLU A 244 -3.27 -15.45 -17.19
C GLU A 244 -4.78 -15.74 -17.11
N ASP A 245 -5.35 -15.79 -15.91
CA ASP A 245 -6.80 -15.94 -15.72
C ASP A 245 -7.57 -14.74 -16.29
N ALA A 246 -7.08 -13.53 -16.06
CA ALA A 246 -7.68 -12.33 -16.62
C ALA A 246 -7.61 -12.32 -18.17
N GLU A 247 -6.47 -12.67 -18.75
CA GLU A 247 -6.31 -12.78 -20.21
C GLU A 247 -7.28 -13.80 -20.82
N ARG A 248 -7.43 -14.98 -20.21
CA ARG A 248 -8.41 -15.98 -20.63
C ARG A 248 -9.84 -15.43 -20.59
N ARG A 249 -10.27 -14.80 -19.49
CA ARG A 249 -11.61 -14.21 -19.35
C ARG A 249 -11.88 -13.11 -20.37
N ILE A 250 -10.88 -12.29 -20.70
CA ILE A 250 -10.96 -11.25 -21.73
C ILE A 250 -11.25 -11.88 -23.10
N VAL A 251 -10.58 -13.00 -23.41
CA VAL A 251 -10.82 -13.74 -24.69
C VAL A 251 -12.23 -14.35 -24.71
N GLU A 252 -12.62 -15.03 -23.64
CA GLU A 252 -13.95 -15.65 -23.50
C GLU A 252 -15.09 -14.63 -23.62
N ALA A 253 -14.88 -13.42 -23.09
CA ALA A 253 -15.84 -12.32 -23.18
C ALA A 253 -15.77 -11.48 -24.47
N GLY A 254 -14.85 -11.80 -25.41
CA GLY A 254 -14.68 -11.05 -26.66
C GLY A 254 -14.19 -9.60 -26.46
N LEU A 255 -13.40 -9.35 -25.42
CA LEU A 255 -12.98 -8.00 -24.98
C LEU A 255 -11.55 -7.61 -25.44
N GLN A 256 -10.87 -8.41 -26.25
CA GLN A 256 -9.44 -8.24 -26.61
C GLN A 256 -9.12 -6.85 -27.19
N GLY A 257 -10.05 -6.27 -27.96
CA GLY A 257 -9.90 -4.91 -28.54
C GLY A 257 -10.23 -3.77 -27.57
N ALA A 258 -10.67 -4.08 -26.35
CA ALA A 258 -11.13 -3.10 -25.37
C ALA A 258 -10.34 -3.10 -24.05
N VAL A 259 -9.42 -4.04 -23.86
CA VAL A 259 -8.60 -4.17 -22.66
C VAL A 259 -7.13 -4.00 -23.01
N GLU A 260 -6.42 -3.22 -22.21
CA GLU A 260 -4.98 -2.99 -22.30
C GLU A 260 -4.31 -3.39 -20.98
N PHE A 261 -3.31 -4.28 -21.05
CA PHE A 261 -2.39 -4.52 -19.94
C PHE A 261 -1.24 -3.52 -20.04
N ALA A 262 -1.20 -2.55 -19.14
CA ALA A 262 -0.16 -1.54 -19.11
C ALA A 262 1.15 -2.02 -18.45
N GLY A 263 1.12 -3.20 -17.78
CA GLY A 263 2.23 -3.69 -16.97
C GLY A 263 2.47 -2.88 -15.71
N GLU A 264 3.58 -3.14 -15.03
CA GLU A 264 3.96 -2.40 -13.83
C GLU A 264 4.35 -0.97 -14.16
N ARG A 265 3.88 0.00 -13.37
CA ARG A 265 4.15 1.42 -13.57
C ARG A 265 4.64 2.06 -12.28
N HIS A 266 5.79 2.73 -12.34
CA HIS A 266 6.35 3.51 -11.23
C HIS A 266 5.53 4.76 -10.92
N ASP A 267 5.00 5.40 -11.96
CA ASP A 267 4.16 6.58 -11.86
C ASP A 267 2.74 6.25 -12.36
N LEU A 268 1.79 6.25 -11.42
CA LEU A 268 0.37 6.00 -11.69
C LEU A 268 -0.39 7.28 -12.04
N VAL A 269 0.11 8.46 -11.65
CA VAL A 269 -0.62 9.71 -11.77
C VAL A 269 -1.06 10.02 -13.21
N PRO A 270 -0.24 9.83 -14.25
CA PRO A 270 -0.67 10.04 -15.63
C PRO A 270 -1.83 9.13 -16.05
N TRP A 271 -1.79 7.87 -15.64
CA TRP A 271 -2.82 6.88 -15.98
C TRP A 271 -4.13 7.15 -15.25
N LEU A 272 -4.06 7.49 -13.96
CA LEU A 272 -5.20 7.90 -13.18
C LEU A 272 -5.78 9.22 -13.69
N SER A 273 -4.93 10.19 -14.05
CA SER A 273 -5.39 11.47 -14.63
C SER A 273 -6.10 11.30 -15.98
N ALA A 274 -5.80 10.22 -16.72
CA ALA A 274 -6.49 9.88 -17.97
C ALA A 274 -7.75 9.04 -17.75
N ALA A 275 -8.04 8.58 -16.51
CA ALA A 275 -9.15 7.69 -16.19
C ALA A 275 -10.46 8.46 -15.91
N ASP A 276 -11.59 7.76 -16.15
CA ASP A 276 -12.94 8.21 -15.82
C ASP A 276 -13.55 7.40 -14.66
N LEU A 277 -13.04 6.17 -14.41
CA LEU A 277 -13.49 5.30 -13.35
C LEU A 277 -12.36 4.41 -12.87
N PHE A 278 -12.28 4.19 -11.55
CA PHE A 278 -11.38 3.20 -10.94
C PHE A 278 -12.18 2.07 -10.31
N LEU A 279 -11.84 0.81 -10.64
CA LEU A 279 -12.49 -0.38 -10.10
C LEU A 279 -11.58 -1.10 -9.11
N LEU A 280 -12.10 -1.42 -7.92
CA LEU A 280 -11.38 -2.16 -6.89
C LEU A 280 -12.27 -3.22 -6.20
N PRO A 281 -12.65 -4.32 -6.88
CA PRO A 281 -13.52 -5.36 -6.35
C PRO A 281 -12.77 -6.37 -5.47
N SER A 282 -11.82 -5.89 -4.68
CA SER A 282 -10.97 -6.74 -3.83
C SER A 282 -11.79 -7.52 -2.81
N GLN A 283 -11.33 -8.73 -2.48
CA GLN A 283 -11.89 -9.53 -1.40
C GLN A 283 -11.39 -9.08 -0.02
N GLN A 284 -10.18 -8.55 0.04
CA GLN A 284 -9.55 -8.00 1.24
C GLN A 284 -8.72 -6.78 0.91
N GLU A 285 -8.84 -5.74 1.72
CA GLU A 285 -8.04 -4.53 1.67
C GLU A 285 -7.75 -4.02 3.07
N SER A 286 -6.49 -3.91 3.44
CA SER A 286 -6.14 -3.35 4.75
C SER A 286 -6.34 -1.85 4.81
N PHE A 287 -6.21 -1.15 3.68
CA PHE A 287 -6.38 0.30 3.56
C PHE A 287 -6.98 0.71 2.21
N GLY A 288 -6.39 0.28 1.09
CA GLY A 288 -6.82 0.66 -0.25
C GLY A 288 -6.00 1.80 -0.86
N LEU A 289 -4.66 1.72 -0.80
CA LEU A 289 -3.77 2.78 -1.30
C LEU A 289 -4.06 3.14 -2.77
N ALA A 290 -4.30 2.15 -3.65
CA ALA A 290 -4.62 2.41 -5.05
C ALA A 290 -5.94 3.17 -5.24
N ALA A 291 -6.95 2.91 -4.39
CA ALA A 291 -8.18 3.70 -4.38
C ALA A 291 -7.90 5.14 -3.92
N LEU A 292 -7.09 5.31 -2.87
CA LEU A 292 -6.70 6.64 -2.39
C LEU A 292 -5.95 7.44 -3.47
N GLU A 293 -5.05 6.81 -4.22
CA GLU A 293 -4.32 7.41 -5.34
C GLU A 293 -5.28 7.85 -6.47
N ALA A 294 -6.29 7.03 -6.78
CA ALA A 294 -7.32 7.37 -7.75
C ALA A 294 -8.18 8.55 -7.28
N MET A 295 -8.61 8.54 -6.02
CA MET A 295 -9.37 9.63 -5.39
C MET A 295 -8.60 10.95 -5.41
N ALA A 296 -7.30 10.94 -5.13
CA ALA A 296 -6.44 12.11 -5.19
C ALA A 296 -6.35 12.71 -6.61
N CYS A 297 -6.48 11.86 -7.64
CA CYS A 297 -6.51 12.27 -9.04
C CYS A 297 -7.92 12.60 -9.54
N GLU A 298 -8.90 12.85 -8.66
CA GLU A 298 -10.30 13.14 -9.00
C GLU A 298 -10.98 12.03 -9.82
N VAL A 299 -10.58 10.78 -9.65
CA VAL A 299 -11.20 9.63 -10.32
C VAL A 299 -12.21 8.98 -9.39
N PRO A 300 -13.50 8.92 -9.77
CA PRO A 300 -14.51 8.20 -9.03
C PRO A 300 -14.11 6.73 -8.86
N VAL A 301 -14.28 6.20 -7.64
CA VAL A 301 -13.94 4.83 -7.27
C VAL A 301 -15.20 4.01 -7.04
N VAL A 302 -15.26 2.82 -7.62
CA VAL A 302 -16.22 1.77 -7.26
C VAL A 302 -15.44 0.61 -6.68
N ALA A 303 -15.68 0.30 -5.41
CA ALA A 303 -14.91 -0.69 -4.67
C ALA A 303 -15.78 -1.63 -3.83
N SER A 304 -15.18 -2.72 -3.37
CA SER A 304 -15.79 -3.61 -2.38
C SER A 304 -15.86 -2.93 -1.02
N ARG A 305 -16.92 -3.19 -0.26
CA ARG A 305 -17.08 -2.76 1.14
C ARG A 305 -16.32 -3.73 2.07
N VAL A 306 -15.00 -3.68 2.06
CA VAL A 306 -14.14 -4.59 2.83
C VAL A 306 -13.00 -3.83 3.51
N GLY A 307 -12.58 -4.33 4.68
CA GLY A 307 -11.41 -3.87 5.40
C GLY A 307 -11.38 -2.36 5.64
N GLY A 308 -10.28 -1.72 5.27
CA GLY A 308 -10.08 -0.28 5.42
C GLY A 308 -10.76 0.61 4.36
N LEU A 309 -11.36 0.04 3.30
CA LEU A 309 -12.00 0.84 2.24
C LEU A 309 -13.14 1.73 2.75
N PRO A 310 -14.01 1.30 3.69
CA PRO A 310 -15.02 2.18 4.29
C PRO A 310 -14.44 3.31 5.16
N GLU A 311 -13.15 3.29 5.48
CA GLU A 311 -12.49 4.37 6.23
C GLU A 311 -11.97 5.48 5.31
N ILE A 312 -11.86 5.20 4.00
CA ILE A 312 -11.36 6.15 2.99
C ILE A 312 -12.40 6.54 1.94
N ILE A 313 -13.51 5.80 1.80
CA ILE A 313 -14.57 6.08 0.84
C ILE A 313 -15.88 6.29 1.59
N ASP A 314 -16.47 7.47 1.47
CA ASP A 314 -17.80 7.78 1.94
C ASP A 314 -18.81 7.43 0.83
N ASP A 315 -19.55 6.33 1.04
CA ASP A 315 -20.45 5.73 0.03
C ASP A 315 -21.49 6.71 -0.52
N GLY A 316 -21.52 6.85 -1.84
CA GLY A 316 -22.39 7.79 -2.57
C GLY A 316 -21.90 9.24 -2.58
N THR A 317 -20.84 9.57 -1.84
CA THR A 317 -20.28 10.93 -1.74
C THR A 317 -18.90 11.05 -2.40
N THR A 318 -17.94 10.21 -1.99
CA THR A 318 -16.58 10.24 -2.51
C THR A 318 -16.23 9.01 -3.34
N GLY A 319 -17.19 8.11 -3.54
CA GLY A 319 -17.10 6.87 -4.31
C GLY A 319 -18.26 5.97 -4.00
N TYR A 320 -18.21 4.74 -4.46
CA TYR A 320 -19.23 3.73 -4.16
C TYR A 320 -18.62 2.48 -3.54
N LEU A 321 -19.31 1.95 -2.53
CA LEU A 321 -18.97 0.72 -1.84
C LEU A 321 -20.09 -0.31 -2.02
N CYS A 322 -19.78 -1.43 -2.68
CA CYS A 322 -20.71 -2.54 -2.91
C CYS A 322 -20.28 -3.78 -2.10
N ALA A 323 -21.19 -4.72 -1.88
CA ALA A 323 -20.80 -6.02 -1.34
C ALA A 323 -19.76 -6.69 -2.26
N PRO A 324 -18.78 -7.44 -1.73
CA PRO A 324 -17.68 -8.01 -2.54
C PRO A 324 -18.13 -8.84 -3.73
N ASP A 325 -19.28 -9.56 -3.61
CA ASP A 325 -19.81 -10.43 -4.65
C ASP A 325 -20.90 -9.76 -5.51
N ASP A 326 -21.20 -8.49 -5.25
CA ASP A 326 -22.20 -7.72 -6.01
C ASP A 326 -21.60 -7.10 -7.28
N ILE A 327 -21.18 -7.97 -8.21
CA ILE A 327 -20.63 -7.57 -9.51
C ILE A 327 -21.63 -6.72 -10.31
N ALA A 328 -22.91 -7.06 -10.25
CA ALA A 328 -23.96 -6.31 -10.95
C ALA A 328 -24.13 -4.90 -10.38
N GLY A 329 -24.18 -4.77 -9.05
CA GLY A 329 -24.26 -3.46 -8.39
C GLY A 329 -23.02 -2.61 -8.66
N MET A 330 -21.81 -3.19 -8.66
CA MET A 330 -20.59 -2.45 -9.03
C MET A 330 -20.65 -1.95 -10.47
N ALA A 331 -21.13 -2.77 -11.41
CA ALA A 331 -21.29 -2.35 -12.80
C ALA A 331 -22.32 -1.23 -12.94
N GLU A 332 -23.49 -1.33 -12.30
CA GLU A 332 -24.52 -0.28 -12.32
C GLU A 332 -24.02 1.05 -11.73
N ARG A 333 -23.26 1.01 -10.62
CA ARG A 333 -22.63 2.22 -10.07
C ARG A 333 -21.61 2.83 -11.04
N GLY A 334 -20.79 1.99 -11.67
CA GLY A 334 -19.85 2.44 -12.72
C GLY A 334 -20.57 3.08 -13.92
N ILE A 335 -21.63 2.46 -14.40
CA ILE A 335 -22.48 2.99 -15.49
C ILE A 335 -23.09 4.33 -15.11
N ALA A 336 -23.66 4.45 -13.91
CA ALA A 336 -24.27 5.68 -13.45
C ALA A 336 -23.25 6.84 -13.42
N VAL A 337 -22.05 6.62 -12.92
CA VAL A 337 -20.98 7.62 -12.88
C VAL A 337 -20.51 8.00 -14.29
N LEU A 338 -20.34 7.02 -15.18
CA LEU A 338 -19.83 7.25 -16.53
C LEU A 338 -20.87 7.90 -17.47
N ALA A 339 -22.16 7.76 -17.18
CA ALA A 339 -23.25 8.32 -17.96
C ALA A 339 -23.64 9.74 -17.56
N ASP A 340 -23.25 10.20 -16.37
CA ASP A 340 -23.63 11.49 -15.81
C ASP A 340 -22.37 12.31 -15.46
N ALA A 341 -22.08 13.30 -16.28
CA ALA A 341 -20.89 14.16 -16.14
C ALA A 341 -20.88 14.97 -14.83
N ASP A 342 -22.05 15.44 -14.38
CA ASP A 342 -22.17 16.23 -13.16
C ASP A 342 -21.93 15.35 -11.92
N LEU A 343 -22.47 14.12 -11.94
CA LEU A 343 -22.21 13.11 -10.91
C LEU A 343 -20.75 12.75 -10.86
N HIS A 344 -20.12 12.49 -12.02
CA HIS A 344 -18.70 12.17 -12.14
C HIS A 344 -17.82 13.26 -11.53
N GLU A 345 -18.02 14.51 -11.94
CA GLU A 345 -17.26 15.66 -11.46
C GLU A 345 -17.47 15.89 -9.96
N ARG A 346 -18.69 15.78 -9.48
CA ARG A 346 -19.03 15.96 -8.05
C ARG A 346 -18.33 14.91 -7.17
N ILE A 347 -18.40 13.64 -7.55
CA ILE A 347 -17.75 12.56 -6.79
C ILE A 347 -16.23 12.70 -6.84
N GLY A 348 -15.65 12.95 -8.01
CA GLY A 348 -14.21 13.11 -8.18
C GLY A 348 -13.64 14.24 -7.33
N ARG A 349 -14.29 15.43 -7.35
CA ARG A 349 -13.89 16.57 -6.52
C ARG A 349 -14.05 16.32 -5.03
N ALA A 350 -15.14 15.68 -4.61
CA ALA A 350 -15.37 15.34 -3.21
C ALA A 350 -14.32 14.34 -2.72
N ALA A 351 -13.95 13.35 -3.55
CA ALA A 351 -12.90 12.37 -3.25
C ALA A 351 -11.54 13.05 -3.05
N ALA A 352 -11.13 13.92 -3.97
CA ALA A 352 -9.86 14.63 -3.87
C ALA A 352 -9.80 15.59 -2.66
N ALA A 353 -10.90 16.27 -2.35
CA ALA A 353 -11.01 17.12 -1.17
C ALA A 353 -10.82 16.30 0.12
N GLN A 354 -11.49 15.14 0.25
CA GLN A 354 -11.33 14.26 1.40
C GLN A 354 -9.89 13.74 1.55
N VAL A 355 -9.22 13.39 0.43
CA VAL A 355 -7.81 12.99 0.48
C VAL A 355 -6.94 14.13 1.01
N SER A 356 -7.13 15.35 0.49
CA SER A 356 -6.38 16.54 0.91
C SER A 356 -6.57 16.88 2.39
N GLU A 357 -7.76 16.67 2.93
CA GLU A 357 -8.10 16.97 4.32
C GLU A 357 -7.64 15.93 5.32
N ARG A 358 -7.41 14.67 4.90
CA ARG A 358 -7.21 13.57 5.83
C ARG A 358 -5.94 12.74 5.61
N PHE A 359 -5.44 12.65 4.37
CA PHE A 359 -4.46 11.63 3.96
C PHE A 359 -3.21 12.20 3.29
N CYS A 360 -3.00 13.52 3.33
CA CYS A 360 -1.75 14.10 2.85
C CYS A 360 -0.58 13.83 3.83
N ALA A 361 0.62 13.70 3.29
CA ALA A 361 1.85 13.49 4.06
C ALA A 361 2.02 14.52 5.18
N ASP A 362 1.71 15.80 4.91
CA ASP A 362 1.83 16.87 5.90
C ASP A 362 0.90 16.73 7.11
N LEU A 363 -0.17 15.95 6.99
CA LEU A 363 -1.12 15.67 8.06
C LEU A 363 -0.83 14.37 8.79
N VAL A 364 -0.29 13.38 8.07
CA VAL A 364 -0.11 12.03 8.62
C VAL A 364 1.29 11.81 9.17
N VAL A 365 2.34 12.28 8.49
CA VAL A 365 3.74 12.12 8.94
C VAL A 365 3.98 12.72 10.33
N PRO A 366 3.43 13.89 10.70
CA PRO A 366 3.53 14.42 12.07
C PRO A 366 2.99 13.48 13.16
N LYS A 367 2.01 12.59 12.85
CA LYS A 367 1.49 11.61 13.80
C LYS A 367 2.54 10.53 14.11
N TYR A 368 3.34 10.13 13.10
CA TYR A 368 4.49 9.25 13.31
C TYR A 368 5.58 9.95 14.11
N GLU A 369 5.93 11.21 13.78
CA GLU A 369 6.92 11.98 14.55
C GLU A 369 6.54 12.15 16.02
N GLN A 370 5.25 12.42 16.28
CA GLN A 370 4.74 12.51 17.64
C GLN A 370 4.88 11.17 18.35
N TYR A 371 4.49 10.09 17.71
CA TYR A 371 4.59 8.75 18.31
C TYR A 371 6.04 8.33 18.55
N TYR A 372 6.96 8.66 17.65
CA TYR A 372 8.39 8.43 17.90
C TYR A 372 8.90 9.18 19.12
N ARG A 373 8.52 10.46 19.30
CA ARG A 373 8.90 11.23 20.50
C ARG A 373 8.35 10.61 21.77
N GLU A 374 7.10 10.17 21.76
CA GLU A 374 6.48 9.48 22.91
C GLU A 374 7.20 8.18 23.28
N LEU A 375 7.72 7.44 22.31
CA LEU A 375 8.48 6.21 22.56
C LEU A 375 9.91 6.46 23.05
N LEU A 376 10.47 7.61 22.72
CA LEU A 376 11.83 7.98 23.10
C LEU A 376 11.87 8.64 24.50
N GLY A 377 10.79 9.20 25.01
CA GLY A 377 10.64 9.86 26.33
C GLY A 377 10.77 11.34 26.16
#